data_b48820e2e0e057d0889c01896c820326
#
_entry.id   b48820e2e0e057d0889c01896c820326
#
_cell.length_a   1.000
_cell.length_b   1.000
_cell.length_c   1.000
_cell.angle_alpha   90.00
_cell.angle_beta   90.00
_cell.angle_gamma   90.00
#
_symmetry.space_group_name_H-M   'P 1'
#
loop_
_entity.id
_entity.type
_entity.pdbx_description
1 polymer ?
#
loop_
_entity_poly.entity_id
_entity_poly.type
_entity_poly.pdbx_seq_one_letter_code
_entity_poly.pdbx_strand_id
1 'polypeptide(L)'
;MEERLSGSYRVWEYCVQYQESSLDFISRLLELEGIAYHFRHEQDRHTLILTDAPGQYEPFPGYETIPYHVTPSGGSTDEEGISQWALEDSVTPGIYSLDDYDFRKPNAWLFQARQNPLSPQPGSIDVYDWPGRFVEHGHGEFYARIRQERWQVEHRQTQGTATALGIAPGHTFVLRNAPFFGDNGEYLTTVAHYRFEENRYASGPDSNTLHEIRFEVIPADVPYRPAQKTPWPRTYGPQTAKVVGPQGESIWTDKYGRVKVKFHWDRLGKGDDTSSSWVRVSSAWAGQGFGGVQIPRVGDEVVVDFINGDPDRPLITGRVYNEASMPPWALPDDATRMGFMTRSKDGHRDNASYLFFEDKMGDELLDMHAEKNMNISVENDKTVTIDGSRTTTIGREQKDEVTGDASFYYKQKRTTVVDQCETRTFNNGEETTITNGKTLTVTSGGFKSEITDLKKDIIHGNRSTTIDTGDYLTINDGGQEQNIKGNVNVNIDGNWVQKITNGHVYISSPDKITIKSDTEVNVDSPYLSSNAHLHQETYSAASTAFNIFNLGMNLTNIGYSITEYSGKKFDWANSVVRAEHIAGAKIMMHGIMLHAARLSTFL
;
A
#
# COMPACT_ATOMS: atom_id res chain seq x y z
N MET A 1 -44.26 32.74 11.64
CA MET A 1 -44.49 31.54 10.83
C MET A 1 -45.33 30.59 11.68
N GLU A 2 -46.28 29.92 11.04
CA GLU A 2 -47.16 28.94 11.64
C GLU A 2 -47.07 27.63 10.79
N GLU A 3 -46.81 26.53 11.43
CA GLU A 3 -46.69 25.24 10.76
C GLU A 3 -47.95 24.42 11.03
N ARG A 4 -48.67 24.09 9.97
CA ARG A 4 -49.85 23.23 10.00
C ARG A 4 -49.59 21.96 9.21
N LEU A 5 -48.40 21.36 9.43
CA LEU A 5 -48.01 20.17 8.69
C LEU A 5 -48.44 18.90 9.40
N SER A 6 -48.99 17.96 8.65
CA SER A 6 -49.37 16.63 9.14
C SER A 6 -48.40 15.55 8.72
N GLY A 7 -47.57 15.79 7.70
CA GLY A 7 -46.59 14.87 7.20
C GLY A 7 -45.27 14.89 7.96
N SER A 8 -44.48 13.83 7.78
CA SER A 8 -43.10 13.75 8.28
C SER A 8 -42.14 13.91 7.10
N TYR A 9 -41.25 14.86 7.20
CA TYR A 9 -40.33 15.23 6.14
C TYR A 9 -38.91 14.81 6.47
N ARG A 10 -38.15 14.46 5.43
CA ARG A 10 -36.75 14.01 5.62
C ARG A 10 -35.84 15.16 6.03
N VAL A 11 -34.80 14.81 6.77
CA VAL A 11 -33.67 15.71 6.99
C VAL A 11 -32.68 15.51 5.83
N TRP A 12 -32.34 16.60 5.15
CA TRP A 12 -31.37 16.58 4.08
C TRP A 12 -29.96 16.45 4.63
N GLU A 13 -29.17 15.53 4.07
CA GLU A 13 -27.76 15.35 4.42
C GLU A 13 -26.92 16.56 3.98
N TYR A 14 -27.31 17.18 2.86
CA TYR A 14 -26.65 18.34 2.27
C TYR A 14 -27.62 19.10 1.39
N CYS A 15 -27.69 20.42 1.58
CA CYS A 15 -28.54 21.31 0.82
C CYS A 15 -27.89 22.68 0.74
N VAL A 16 -27.71 23.19 -0.48
CA VAL A 16 -26.96 24.41 -0.75
C VAL A 16 -27.84 25.46 -1.36
N GLN A 17 -27.90 26.65 -0.77
CA GLN A 17 -28.43 27.84 -1.41
C GLN A 17 -27.35 28.39 -2.32
N TYR A 18 -27.54 28.33 -3.63
CA TYR A 18 -26.53 28.71 -4.60
C TYR A 18 -27.12 29.65 -5.66
N GLN A 19 -26.64 30.91 -5.71
CA GLN A 19 -27.05 31.94 -6.68
C GLN A 19 -28.59 32.10 -6.82
N GLU A 20 -29.29 31.99 -5.73
CA GLU A 20 -30.75 32.13 -5.66
C GLU A 20 -31.15 33.02 -4.47
N SER A 21 -32.34 33.62 -4.52
CA SER A 21 -32.89 34.32 -3.38
C SER A 21 -33.27 33.35 -2.25
N SER A 22 -33.40 33.87 -1.02
CA SER A 22 -33.89 33.04 0.10
C SER A 22 -35.32 32.56 -0.13
N LEU A 23 -36.13 33.33 -0.85
CA LEU A 23 -37.48 32.93 -1.20
C LEU A 23 -37.47 31.78 -2.21
N ASP A 24 -36.65 31.84 -3.27
CA ASP A 24 -36.53 30.78 -4.23
C ASP A 24 -35.99 29.48 -3.57
N PHE A 25 -34.98 29.63 -2.69
CA PHE A 25 -34.44 28.50 -1.94
C PHE A 25 -35.52 27.76 -1.14
N ILE A 26 -36.33 28.51 -0.37
CA ILE A 26 -37.41 27.90 0.41
C ILE A 26 -38.48 27.34 -0.51
N SER A 27 -38.89 28.11 -1.53
CA SER A 27 -40.00 27.73 -2.43
C SER A 27 -39.68 26.40 -3.15
N ARG A 28 -38.50 26.25 -3.74
CA ARG A 28 -38.16 24.98 -4.45
C ARG A 28 -38.15 23.77 -3.54
N LEU A 29 -37.77 23.95 -2.27
CA LEU A 29 -37.79 22.86 -1.28
C LEU A 29 -39.20 22.51 -0.88
N LEU A 30 -40.04 23.51 -0.61
CA LEU A 30 -41.44 23.30 -0.30
C LEU A 30 -42.22 22.67 -1.48
N GLU A 31 -41.96 23.16 -2.68
CA GLU A 31 -42.52 22.59 -3.92
C GLU A 31 -42.13 21.12 -4.11
N LEU A 32 -40.88 20.75 -3.79
CA LEU A 32 -40.41 19.35 -3.86
C LEU A 32 -41.16 18.46 -2.89
N GLU A 33 -41.31 18.92 -1.67
CA GLU A 33 -41.96 18.19 -0.57
C GLU A 33 -43.50 18.27 -0.66
N GLY A 34 -44.05 19.05 -1.58
CA GLY A 34 -45.52 19.21 -1.75
C GLY A 34 -46.19 20.04 -0.65
N ILE A 35 -45.40 20.89 0.01
CA ILE A 35 -45.85 21.80 1.05
C ILE A 35 -46.28 23.11 0.40
N ALA A 36 -47.52 23.51 0.64
CA ALA A 36 -48.01 24.82 0.23
C ALA A 36 -47.74 25.87 1.31
N TYR A 37 -47.62 27.11 0.88
CA TYR A 37 -47.57 28.20 1.82
C TYR A 37 -48.43 29.37 1.35
N HIS A 38 -48.99 30.12 2.30
CA HIS A 38 -49.71 31.36 2.06
C HIS A 38 -49.45 32.33 3.20
N PHE A 39 -49.88 33.60 3.02
CA PHE A 39 -49.74 34.61 4.06
C PHE A 39 -51.12 34.97 4.60
N ARG A 40 -51.28 34.88 5.91
CA ARG A 40 -52.37 35.52 6.61
C ARG A 40 -51.95 36.94 6.97
N HIS A 41 -52.72 37.87 6.46
CA HIS A 41 -52.48 39.29 6.68
C HIS A 41 -53.39 39.82 7.80
N GLU A 42 -52.79 40.43 8.77
CA GLU A 42 -53.46 41.09 9.89
C GLU A 42 -53.03 42.55 9.91
N GLN A 43 -53.69 43.38 10.70
CA GLN A 43 -53.47 44.84 10.66
C GLN A 43 -52.01 45.23 10.91
N ASP A 44 -51.33 44.53 11.78
CA ASP A 44 -49.98 44.83 12.29
C ASP A 44 -48.90 43.78 11.94
N ARG A 45 -49.32 42.68 11.31
CA ARG A 45 -48.39 41.57 11.01
C ARG A 45 -48.82 40.74 9.82
N HIS A 46 -47.86 40.03 9.25
CA HIS A 46 -48.06 39.00 8.25
C HIS A 46 -47.53 37.68 8.79
N THR A 47 -48.32 36.64 8.73
CA THR A 47 -47.94 35.29 9.21
C THR A 47 -47.86 34.35 8.00
N LEU A 48 -46.66 33.79 7.76
CA LEU A 48 -46.45 32.74 6.81
C LEU A 48 -47.03 31.43 7.40
N ILE A 49 -47.93 30.79 6.69
CA ILE A 49 -48.56 29.54 7.09
C ILE A 49 -48.15 28.46 6.12
N LEU A 50 -47.64 27.32 6.64
CA LEU A 50 -47.30 26.13 5.87
C LEU A 50 -48.38 25.07 6.03
N THR A 51 -48.79 24.47 4.92
CA THR A 51 -49.88 23.47 4.88
C THR A 51 -49.53 22.31 3.96
N ASP A 52 -50.01 21.10 4.28
CA ASP A 52 -49.77 19.89 3.50
C ASP A 52 -51.01 18.98 3.36
N ALA A 53 -52.15 19.38 3.89
CA ALA A 53 -53.39 18.61 3.87
C ALA A 53 -54.65 19.50 3.76
N PRO A 54 -55.74 18.98 3.18
CA PRO A 54 -56.98 19.77 2.93
C PRO A 54 -57.54 20.43 4.18
N GLY A 55 -57.65 19.73 5.28
CA GLY A 55 -58.28 20.26 6.52
C GLY A 55 -57.47 21.31 7.28
N GLN A 56 -56.40 21.84 6.71
CA GLN A 56 -55.50 22.84 7.35
C GLN A 56 -55.81 24.27 6.92
N TYR A 57 -56.71 24.43 5.95
CA TYR A 57 -57.16 25.73 5.46
C TYR A 57 -58.40 26.17 6.22
N GLU A 58 -58.49 27.49 6.48
CA GLU A 58 -59.60 28.08 7.21
C GLU A 58 -60.32 29.09 6.31
N PRO A 59 -61.61 29.29 6.48
CA PRO A 59 -62.32 30.33 5.75
C PRO A 59 -61.82 31.70 6.18
N PHE A 60 -61.93 32.68 5.27
CA PHE A 60 -61.67 34.05 5.62
C PHE A 60 -62.78 34.57 6.54
N PRO A 61 -62.46 35.18 7.70
CA PRO A 61 -63.48 35.62 8.65
C PRO A 61 -64.55 36.54 8.02
N GLY A 62 -65.79 36.14 8.14
CA GLY A 62 -66.93 36.85 7.56
C GLY A 62 -67.27 36.48 6.12
N TYR A 63 -66.49 35.58 5.51
CA TYR A 63 -66.73 35.10 4.14
C TYR A 63 -66.74 33.54 4.11
N GLU A 64 -67.23 32.93 5.16
CA GLU A 64 -67.36 31.45 5.25
C GLU A 64 -68.28 30.91 4.16
N THR A 65 -69.22 31.75 3.69
CA THR A 65 -70.15 31.43 2.62
C THR A 65 -70.21 32.59 1.66
N ILE A 66 -70.07 32.33 0.35
CA ILE A 66 -70.15 33.35 -0.69
C ILE A 66 -71.20 32.92 -1.71
N PRO A 67 -72.22 33.73 -1.94
CA PRO A 67 -73.28 33.43 -2.90
C PRO A 67 -72.84 33.68 -4.35
N TYR A 68 -73.41 32.92 -5.28
CA TYR A 68 -73.32 33.25 -6.69
C TYR A 68 -74.50 34.17 -7.03
N HIS A 69 -74.18 35.28 -7.67
CA HIS A 69 -75.17 36.25 -8.14
C HIS A 69 -75.05 36.45 -9.63
N VAL A 70 -76.09 36.18 -10.34
CA VAL A 70 -76.23 36.60 -11.73
C VAL A 70 -76.59 38.06 -11.76
N THR A 71 -75.62 38.89 -12.04
CA THR A 71 -75.85 40.31 -12.23
C THR A 71 -76.34 40.52 -13.64
N PRO A 72 -77.56 41.02 -13.84
CA PRO A 72 -77.98 41.46 -15.16
C PRO A 72 -77.04 42.51 -15.66
N SER A 73 -76.75 42.52 -16.97
CA SER A 73 -75.83 43.51 -17.58
C SER A 73 -76.20 44.90 -17.11
N GLY A 74 -75.33 45.53 -16.26
CA GLY A 74 -75.43 46.89 -15.76
C GLY A 74 -76.17 47.05 -14.42
N GLY A 75 -76.51 46.00 -13.69
CA GLY A 75 -77.05 46.11 -12.33
C GLY A 75 -75.93 46.07 -11.26
N SER A 76 -75.93 47.04 -10.34
CA SER A 76 -75.19 46.97 -9.09
C SER A 76 -76.01 46.14 -8.09
N THR A 77 -75.44 45.15 -7.50
CA THR A 77 -76.00 44.49 -6.31
C THR A 77 -75.23 45.07 -5.10
N ASP A 78 -75.96 45.43 -4.07
CA ASP A 78 -75.32 45.88 -2.77
C ASP A 78 -74.70 44.70 -2.02
N GLU A 79 -74.83 43.52 -2.57
CA GLU A 79 -74.35 42.29 -1.94
C GLU A 79 -73.12 41.75 -2.65
N GLU A 80 -72.04 41.49 -1.90
CA GLU A 80 -70.83 40.88 -2.43
C GLU A 80 -71.08 39.42 -2.82
N GLY A 81 -70.53 39.00 -3.96
CA GLY A 81 -70.70 37.62 -4.43
C GLY A 81 -69.87 37.28 -5.66
N ILE A 82 -70.05 36.08 -6.16
CA ILE A 82 -69.40 35.55 -7.36
C ILE A 82 -70.34 35.78 -8.54
N SER A 83 -69.83 36.39 -9.59
CA SER A 83 -70.58 36.73 -10.79
C SER A 83 -70.24 35.84 -11.98
N GLN A 84 -69.10 35.20 -12.00
CA GLN A 84 -68.71 34.24 -13.03
C GLN A 84 -68.11 32.99 -12.36
N TRP A 85 -68.44 31.85 -12.93
CA TRP A 85 -67.96 30.55 -12.45
C TRP A 85 -67.78 29.62 -13.65
N ALA A 86 -66.56 29.23 -13.94
CA ALA A 86 -66.22 28.42 -15.09
C ALA A 86 -65.36 27.25 -14.65
N LEU A 87 -65.88 26.07 -14.81
CA LEU A 87 -65.14 24.85 -14.57
C LEU A 87 -64.20 24.59 -15.74
N GLU A 88 -62.95 24.28 -15.45
CA GLU A 88 -61.97 23.89 -16.43
C GLU A 88 -61.40 22.50 -16.08
N ASP A 89 -61.60 21.54 -16.97
CA ASP A 89 -61.02 20.21 -16.86
C ASP A 89 -59.87 20.07 -17.85
N SER A 90 -58.70 19.78 -17.35
CA SER A 90 -57.47 19.57 -18.13
C SER A 90 -57.13 18.09 -18.19
N VAL A 91 -56.57 17.66 -19.34
CA VAL A 91 -56.02 16.30 -19.48
C VAL A 91 -54.63 16.28 -18.84
N THR A 92 -54.45 15.39 -17.86
CA THR A 92 -53.19 15.21 -17.15
C THR A 92 -52.59 13.83 -17.43
N PRO A 93 -51.28 13.65 -17.27
CA PRO A 93 -50.62 12.37 -17.45
C PRO A 93 -51.19 11.27 -16.53
N GLY A 94 -51.14 10.03 -16.99
CA GLY A 94 -51.68 8.89 -16.24
C GLY A 94 -50.72 8.28 -15.25
N ILE A 95 -49.42 8.40 -15.49
CA ILE A 95 -48.41 7.80 -14.64
C ILE A 95 -47.33 8.84 -14.39
N TYR A 96 -46.88 8.92 -13.15
CA TYR A 96 -45.65 9.61 -12.79
C TYR A 96 -44.64 8.61 -12.27
N SER A 97 -43.49 8.58 -12.89
CA SER A 97 -42.38 7.70 -12.51
C SER A 97 -41.09 8.48 -12.28
N LEU A 98 -40.30 8.03 -11.33
CA LEU A 98 -39.03 8.63 -11.01
C LEU A 98 -38.03 7.59 -10.50
N ASP A 99 -36.78 7.86 -10.72
CA ASP A 99 -35.70 7.00 -10.26
C ASP A 99 -34.52 7.85 -9.79
N ASP A 100 -33.62 7.26 -9.00
CA ASP A 100 -32.38 7.89 -8.59
C ASP A 100 -31.30 6.84 -8.33
N TYR A 101 -30.09 7.28 -8.04
CA TYR A 101 -28.94 6.44 -7.81
C TYR A 101 -28.29 6.73 -6.45
N ASP A 102 -28.14 5.68 -5.64
CA ASP A 102 -27.33 5.73 -4.42
C ASP A 102 -26.08 4.87 -4.58
N PHE A 103 -24.92 5.50 -4.61
CA PHE A 103 -23.63 4.78 -4.69
C PHE A 103 -23.38 3.83 -3.51
N ARG A 104 -24.05 4.03 -2.39
CA ARG A 104 -23.97 3.14 -1.22
C ARG A 104 -24.73 1.83 -1.42
N LYS A 105 -25.66 1.84 -2.36
CA LYS A 105 -26.51 0.71 -2.76
C LYS A 105 -26.58 0.62 -4.30
N PRO A 106 -25.44 0.41 -4.98
CA PRO A 106 -25.36 0.61 -6.43
C PRO A 106 -26.23 -0.34 -7.26
N ASN A 107 -26.68 -1.43 -6.66
CA ASN A 107 -27.56 -2.41 -7.30
C ASN A 107 -29.01 -2.29 -6.83
N ALA A 108 -29.34 -1.31 -6.00
CA ALA A 108 -30.73 -1.08 -5.61
C ALA A 108 -31.48 -0.44 -6.77
N TRP A 109 -32.63 -1.01 -7.12
CA TRP A 109 -33.54 -0.41 -8.06
C TRP A 109 -34.44 0.54 -7.30
N LEU A 110 -34.18 1.84 -7.40
CA LEU A 110 -34.89 2.88 -6.66
C LEU A 110 -36.15 3.37 -7.38
N PHE A 111 -36.42 2.87 -8.58
CA PHE A 111 -37.57 3.25 -9.39
C PHE A 111 -38.88 3.21 -8.62
N GLN A 112 -39.63 4.31 -8.69
CA GLN A 112 -40.99 4.43 -8.15
C GLN A 112 -41.93 4.97 -9.20
N ALA A 113 -43.15 4.48 -9.20
CA ALA A 113 -44.18 4.94 -10.11
C ALA A 113 -45.54 5.05 -9.40
N ARG A 114 -46.31 6.07 -9.74
CA ARG A 114 -47.65 6.26 -9.21
C ARG A 114 -48.65 6.56 -10.34
N GLN A 115 -49.77 5.86 -10.33
CA GLN A 115 -50.85 6.09 -11.29
C GLN A 115 -51.77 7.21 -10.79
N ASN A 116 -52.17 8.11 -11.70
CA ASN A 116 -53.18 9.12 -11.43
C ASN A 116 -54.59 8.50 -11.62
N PRO A 117 -55.37 8.30 -10.55
CA PRO A 117 -56.68 7.68 -10.66
C PRO A 117 -57.71 8.55 -11.35
N LEU A 118 -57.48 9.86 -11.46
CA LEU A 118 -58.39 10.82 -12.08
C LEU A 118 -58.05 11.13 -13.54
N SER A 119 -56.99 10.58 -14.06
CA SER A 119 -56.63 10.78 -15.47
C SER A 119 -57.68 10.15 -16.39
N PRO A 120 -58.20 10.88 -17.39
CA PRO A 120 -59.12 10.33 -18.37
C PRO A 120 -58.52 9.24 -19.25
N GLN A 121 -57.19 9.12 -19.29
CA GLN A 121 -56.47 8.07 -19.98
C GLN A 121 -55.41 7.46 -19.04
N PRO A 122 -55.82 6.73 -18.00
CA PRO A 122 -54.89 6.16 -17.03
C PRO A 122 -53.94 5.14 -17.70
N GLY A 123 -52.65 5.29 -17.43
CA GLY A 123 -51.62 4.40 -17.93
C GLY A 123 -51.18 4.65 -19.37
N SER A 124 -51.73 5.65 -20.07
CA SER A 124 -51.35 5.95 -21.45
C SER A 124 -50.26 6.97 -21.63
N ILE A 125 -50.05 7.84 -20.64
CA ILE A 125 -49.02 8.88 -20.64
C ILE A 125 -48.22 8.73 -19.37
N ASP A 126 -46.92 8.44 -19.54
CA ASP A 126 -45.97 8.35 -18.46
C ASP A 126 -45.04 9.57 -18.52
N VAL A 127 -44.82 10.19 -17.36
CA VAL A 127 -43.81 11.23 -17.16
C VAL A 127 -42.77 10.67 -16.26
N TYR A 128 -41.56 10.51 -16.81
CA TYR A 128 -40.38 10.01 -16.10
C TYR A 128 -39.42 11.13 -15.72
N ASP A 129 -39.08 11.18 -14.46
CA ASP A 129 -38.14 12.16 -13.91
C ASP A 129 -36.84 11.52 -13.43
N TRP A 130 -35.71 12.13 -13.82
CA TRP A 130 -34.37 11.79 -13.38
C TRP A 130 -33.56 13.06 -13.22
N PRO A 131 -32.87 13.24 -12.09
CA PRO A 131 -32.86 12.46 -10.85
C PRO A 131 -34.07 12.77 -9.96
N GLY A 132 -34.57 11.76 -9.28
CA GLY A 132 -35.69 11.91 -8.35
C GLY A 132 -35.37 12.55 -7.01
N ARG A 133 -34.09 12.80 -6.73
CA ARG A 133 -33.57 13.42 -5.50
C ARG A 133 -33.86 12.65 -4.22
N PHE A 134 -33.81 11.33 -4.26
CA PHE A 134 -34.00 10.46 -3.11
C PHE A 134 -33.04 9.28 -3.13
N VAL A 135 -32.86 8.64 -1.97
CA VAL A 135 -31.97 7.47 -1.79
C VAL A 135 -32.67 6.32 -1.06
N GLU A 136 -33.92 6.52 -0.65
CA GLU A 136 -34.75 5.53 0.03
C GLU A 136 -36.09 5.36 -0.69
N HIS A 137 -36.55 4.14 -0.84
CA HIS A 137 -37.84 3.83 -1.54
C HIS A 137 -39.01 4.64 -1.00
N GLY A 138 -39.14 4.77 0.33
CA GLY A 138 -40.22 5.52 0.93
C GLY A 138 -40.28 6.99 0.52
N HIS A 139 -39.11 7.63 0.33
CA HIS A 139 -39.07 9.02 -0.17
C HIS A 139 -39.45 9.08 -1.66
N GLY A 140 -39.00 8.11 -2.46
CA GLY A 140 -39.38 8.04 -3.87
C GLY A 140 -40.89 7.82 -4.04
N GLU A 141 -41.48 6.93 -3.24
CA GLU A 141 -42.92 6.72 -3.22
C GLU A 141 -43.69 7.98 -2.81
N PHE A 142 -43.19 8.66 -1.79
CA PHE A 142 -43.74 9.93 -1.34
C PHE A 142 -43.73 10.97 -2.47
N TYR A 143 -42.60 11.16 -3.16
CA TYR A 143 -42.49 12.11 -4.24
C TYR A 143 -43.36 11.74 -5.44
N ALA A 144 -43.41 10.48 -5.82
CA ALA A 144 -44.32 10.02 -6.87
C ALA A 144 -45.78 10.36 -6.54
N ARG A 145 -46.17 10.19 -5.27
CA ARG A 145 -47.52 10.54 -4.79
C ARG A 145 -47.76 12.05 -4.86
N ILE A 146 -46.82 12.87 -4.38
CA ILE A 146 -46.96 14.33 -4.42
C ILE A 146 -47.14 14.85 -5.87
N ARG A 147 -46.36 14.28 -6.81
CA ARG A 147 -46.48 14.64 -8.24
C ARG A 147 -47.81 14.21 -8.83
N GLN A 148 -48.28 13.06 -8.48
CA GLN A 148 -49.59 12.57 -8.94
C GLN A 148 -50.72 13.39 -8.32
N GLU A 149 -50.67 13.73 -7.03
CA GLU A 149 -51.65 14.61 -6.38
C GLU A 149 -51.63 16.02 -7.00
N ARG A 150 -50.46 16.49 -7.45
CA ARG A 150 -50.32 17.76 -8.16
C ARG A 150 -51.12 17.77 -9.46
N TRP A 151 -51.16 16.66 -10.22
CA TRP A 151 -51.98 16.54 -11.42
C TRP A 151 -53.47 16.52 -11.12
N GLN A 152 -53.89 16.07 -9.95
CA GLN A 152 -55.28 16.16 -9.52
C GLN A 152 -55.73 17.63 -9.37
N VAL A 153 -54.82 18.45 -8.86
CA VAL A 153 -55.05 19.90 -8.77
C VAL A 153 -55.15 20.54 -10.15
N GLU A 154 -54.31 20.13 -11.09
CA GLU A 154 -54.36 20.63 -12.48
C GLU A 154 -55.53 20.09 -13.29
N HIS A 155 -55.98 18.88 -12.99
CA HIS A 155 -57.07 18.25 -13.73
C HIS A 155 -58.35 19.03 -13.64
N ARG A 156 -58.72 19.52 -12.46
CA ARG A 156 -59.94 20.26 -12.24
C ARG A 156 -59.70 21.54 -11.47
N GLN A 157 -59.80 22.63 -12.17
CA GLN A 157 -59.73 23.99 -11.62
C GLN A 157 -61.03 24.74 -11.98
N THR A 158 -61.37 25.64 -11.13
CA THR A 158 -62.50 26.51 -11.44
C THR A 158 -62.03 27.94 -11.37
N GLN A 159 -62.33 28.71 -12.40
CA GLN A 159 -62.07 30.12 -12.46
C GLN A 159 -63.35 30.92 -12.17
N GLY A 160 -63.19 31.97 -11.45
CA GLY A 160 -64.30 32.83 -11.10
C GLY A 160 -63.97 34.31 -11.10
N THR A 161 -65.01 35.12 -11.15
CA THR A 161 -64.94 36.55 -10.93
C THR A 161 -65.90 36.91 -9.81
N ALA A 162 -65.47 37.75 -8.90
CA ALA A 162 -66.22 38.10 -7.70
C ALA A 162 -66.01 39.59 -7.32
N THR A 163 -66.93 40.06 -6.48
CA THR A 163 -66.78 41.29 -5.73
C THR A 163 -66.47 41.06 -4.24
N ALA A 164 -66.58 39.80 -3.79
CA ALA A 164 -66.39 39.41 -2.40
C ALA A 164 -64.92 39.55 -1.98
N LEU A 165 -64.61 40.50 -1.13
CA LEU A 165 -63.25 40.87 -0.73
C LEU A 165 -62.54 39.76 0.08
N GLY A 166 -63.26 38.84 0.67
CA GLY A 166 -62.72 37.74 1.44
C GLY A 166 -62.19 36.59 0.61
N ILE A 167 -62.25 36.64 -0.72
CA ILE A 167 -61.62 35.61 -1.58
C ILE A 167 -60.12 35.86 -1.58
N ALA A 168 -59.41 35.05 -0.85
CA ALA A 168 -57.95 35.18 -0.67
C ALA A 168 -57.24 33.81 -0.76
N PRO A 169 -56.08 33.73 -1.42
CA PRO A 169 -55.33 32.49 -1.50
C PRO A 169 -55.05 31.87 -0.14
N GLY A 170 -55.25 30.54 -0.01
CA GLY A 170 -55.06 29.81 1.24
C GLY A 170 -56.27 29.85 2.18
N HIS A 171 -57.41 30.43 1.72
CA HIS A 171 -58.65 30.43 2.46
C HIS A 171 -59.72 29.65 1.73
N THR A 172 -60.60 29.01 2.49
CA THR A 172 -61.78 28.29 1.95
C THR A 172 -63.02 29.16 1.99
N PHE A 173 -64.01 28.83 1.20
CA PHE A 173 -65.38 29.33 1.28
C PHE A 173 -66.38 28.30 0.76
N VAL A 174 -67.60 28.40 1.19
CA VAL A 174 -68.70 27.57 0.69
C VAL A 174 -69.45 28.39 -0.37
N LEU A 175 -69.41 27.89 -1.63
CA LEU A 175 -70.20 28.44 -2.71
C LEU A 175 -71.69 28.04 -2.57
N ARG A 176 -72.59 29.00 -2.71
CA ARG A 176 -74.04 28.83 -2.69
C ARG A 176 -74.66 29.45 -3.90
N ASN A 177 -75.86 28.92 -4.25
CA ASN A 177 -76.64 29.42 -5.33
C ASN A 177 -75.98 29.36 -6.71
N ALA A 178 -75.05 28.44 -6.89
CA ALA A 178 -74.38 28.24 -8.17
C ALA A 178 -75.43 27.93 -9.29
N PRO A 179 -75.15 28.35 -10.54
CA PRO A 179 -76.06 28.07 -11.67
C PRO A 179 -76.29 26.58 -11.89
N PHE A 180 -75.30 25.75 -11.65
CA PHE A 180 -75.41 24.31 -11.64
C PHE A 180 -75.30 23.86 -10.16
N PHE A 181 -76.33 23.14 -9.73
CA PHE A 181 -76.48 22.76 -8.32
C PHE A 181 -75.31 21.93 -7.83
N GLY A 182 -74.70 21.13 -8.70
CA GLY A 182 -73.55 20.30 -8.38
C GLY A 182 -72.30 21.10 -8.07
N ASP A 183 -72.20 22.36 -8.39
CA ASP A 183 -71.09 23.23 -8.10
C ASP A 183 -71.13 23.85 -6.69
N ASN A 184 -72.28 23.72 -5.98
CA ASN A 184 -72.33 24.14 -4.60
C ASN A 184 -71.48 23.25 -3.73
N GLY A 185 -70.52 23.84 -3.02
CA GLY A 185 -69.58 23.09 -2.21
C GLY A 185 -68.53 24.01 -1.56
N GLU A 186 -67.62 23.41 -0.83
CA GLU A 186 -66.49 24.12 -0.24
C GLU A 186 -65.31 24.11 -1.19
N TYR A 187 -64.70 25.26 -1.37
CA TYR A 187 -63.59 25.46 -2.29
C TYR A 187 -62.43 26.14 -1.58
N LEU A 188 -61.21 25.78 -1.97
CA LEU A 188 -59.98 26.41 -1.58
C LEU A 188 -59.54 27.39 -2.67
N THR A 189 -59.32 28.66 -2.31
CA THR A 189 -58.77 29.66 -3.23
C THR A 189 -57.25 29.43 -3.38
N THR A 190 -56.81 29.21 -4.61
CA THR A 190 -55.40 28.98 -4.95
C THR A 190 -54.73 30.18 -5.52
N VAL A 191 -55.47 30.99 -6.28
CA VAL A 191 -54.99 32.26 -6.90
C VAL A 191 -56.06 33.31 -6.77
N ALA A 192 -55.67 34.55 -6.55
CA ALA A 192 -56.56 35.70 -6.62
C ALA A 192 -55.81 36.91 -7.21
N HIS A 193 -56.50 37.55 -8.15
CA HIS A 193 -56.06 38.81 -8.77
C HIS A 193 -57.06 39.90 -8.45
N TYR A 194 -56.61 40.91 -7.78
CA TYR A 194 -57.47 42.00 -7.31
C TYR A 194 -57.29 43.22 -8.21
N ARG A 195 -58.41 43.78 -8.66
CA ARG A 195 -58.46 45.05 -9.37
C ARG A 195 -59.41 45.99 -8.66
N PHE A 196 -58.90 47.04 -8.10
CA PHE A 196 -59.65 48.07 -7.42
C PHE A 196 -59.45 49.39 -8.15
N GLU A 197 -60.54 50.04 -8.56
CA GLU A 197 -60.55 51.35 -9.14
C GLU A 197 -61.51 52.22 -8.36
N GLU A 198 -61.00 53.34 -7.83
CA GLU A 198 -61.78 54.30 -7.12
C GLU A 198 -61.88 55.58 -7.94
N ASN A 199 -63.07 56.08 -8.18
CA ASN A 199 -63.30 57.21 -9.00
C ASN A 199 -63.13 58.48 -8.14
N ARG A 200 -62.06 59.23 -8.31
CA ARG A 200 -61.59 60.24 -7.37
C ARG A 200 -62.38 61.50 -7.37
N TYR A 201 -62.96 61.93 -8.46
CA TYR A 201 -63.46 63.31 -8.58
C TYR A 201 -64.69 63.51 -9.50
N ALA A 202 -65.47 62.51 -9.78
CA ALA A 202 -66.63 62.71 -10.59
C ALA A 202 -67.84 63.07 -9.73
N SER A 203 -68.24 64.33 -9.82
CA SER A 203 -69.55 64.81 -9.31
C SER A 203 -70.63 64.46 -10.30
N GLY A 204 -70.88 63.22 -10.56
CA GLY A 204 -71.86 62.77 -11.50
C GLY A 204 -72.39 61.35 -11.16
N PRO A 205 -73.50 60.99 -11.75
CA PRO A 205 -74.14 59.67 -11.43
C PRO A 205 -73.33 58.42 -11.85
N ASP A 206 -72.13 58.57 -12.43
CA ASP A 206 -71.30 57.51 -12.94
C ASP A 206 -70.03 57.25 -12.15
N SER A 207 -70.00 57.54 -10.87
CA SER A 207 -68.89 57.14 -10.01
C SER A 207 -68.90 55.67 -9.68
N ASN A 208 -68.56 54.87 -10.65
CA ASN A 208 -68.47 53.41 -10.42
C ASN A 208 -67.10 53.09 -9.79
N THR A 209 -67.13 52.74 -8.53
CA THR A 209 -66.02 52.01 -7.90
C THR A 209 -66.00 50.60 -8.43
N LEU A 210 -64.87 50.17 -9.01
CA LEU A 210 -64.73 48.81 -9.49
C LEU A 210 -63.99 47.99 -8.45
N HIS A 211 -64.64 46.92 -7.99
CA HIS A 211 -64.04 45.87 -7.20
C HIS A 211 -64.17 44.60 -8.00
N GLU A 212 -63.11 44.14 -8.60
CA GLU A 212 -63.08 42.90 -9.37
C GLU A 212 -61.99 41.99 -8.82
N ILE A 213 -62.36 40.78 -8.46
CA ILE A 213 -61.44 39.75 -8.02
C ILE A 213 -61.61 38.57 -8.99
N ARG A 214 -60.55 38.31 -9.74
CA ARG A 214 -60.46 37.08 -10.55
C ARG A 214 -59.70 36.08 -9.74
N PHE A 215 -60.26 34.88 -9.63
CA PHE A 215 -59.69 33.87 -8.75
C PHE A 215 -59.77 32.48 -9.37
N GLU A 216 -58.90 31.60 -8.86
CA GLU A 216 -58.88 30.18 -9.15
C GLU A 216 -59.12 29.38 -7.87
N VAL A 217 -59.92 28.34 -7.95
CA VAL A 217 -60.24 27.48 -6.82
C VAL A 217 -60.18 26.03 -7.22
N ILE A 218 -59.98 25.18 -6.21
CA ILE A 218 -60.17 23.73 -6.28
C ILE A 218 -61.16 23.29 -5.20
N PRO A 219 -61.83 22.12 -5.32
CA PRO A 219 -62.58 21.57 -4.22
C PRO A 219 -61.75 21.46 -2.96
N ALA A 220 -62.28 21.80 -1.81
CA ALA A 220 -61.52 21.87 -0.54
C ALA A 220 -61.04 20.52 -0.02
N ASP A 221 -61.61 19.41 -0.51
CA ASP A 221 -61.23 18.04 -0.21
C ASP A 221 -60.04 17.53 -1.05
N VAL A 222 -59.67 18.26 -2.11
CA VAL A 222 -58.53 17.91 -2.95
C VAL A 222 -57.24 18.41 -2.28
N PRO A 223 -56.23 17.53 -2.06
CA PRO A 223 -54.95 17.95 -1.53
C PRO A 223 -54.26 18.96 -2.47
N TYR A 224 -54.13 20.18 -2.04
CA TYR A 224 -53.42 21.16 -2.83
C TYR A 224 -51.93 20.89 -2.78
N ARG A 225 -51.31 20.69 -3.94
CA ARG A 225 -49.86 20.55 -4.12
C ARG A 225 -49.37 21.67 -5.04
N PRO A 226 -48.37 22.45 -4.59
CA PRO A 226 -47.83 23.51 -5.43
C PRO A 226 -47.13 22.95 -6.66
N ALA A 227 -47.18 23.70 -7.76
CA ALA A 227 -46.41 23.38 -8.95
C ALA A 227 -44.93 23.61 -8.69
N GLN A 228 -44.08 22.78 -9.27
CA GLN A 228 -42.62 23.04 -9.26
C GLN A 228 -42.28 24.13 -10.28
N LYS A 229 -42.44 25.36 -9.91
CA LYS A 229 -42.17 26.55 -10.74
C LYS A 229 -40.79 27.16 -10.48
N THR A 230 -40.30 26.99 -9.29
CA THR A 230 -38.99 27.56 -8.87
C THR A 230 -37.84 26.69 -9.41
N PRO A 231 -36.98 27.22 -10.26
CA PRO A 231 -35.90 26.47 -10.86
C PRO A 231 -34.87 26.04 -9.80
N TRP A 232 -34.36 24.83 -9.94
CA TRP A 232 -33.23 24.40 -9.13
C TRP A 232 -31.96 25.09 -9.60
N PRO A 233 -31.10 25.52 -8.66
CA PRO A 233 -29.84 26.15 -9.01
C PRO A 233 -28.93 25.17 -9.74
N ARG A 234 -28.14 25.71 -10.66
CA ARG A 234 -27.16 24.93 -11.44
C ARG A 234 -25.81 25.60 -11.44
N THR A 235 -24.79 24.78 -11.29
CA THR A 235 -23.42 25.16 -11.56
C THR A 235 -23.11 24.95 -13.03
N TYR A 236 -22.40 25.88 -13.65
CA TYR A 236 -22.12 25.85 -15.09
C TYR A 236 -20.74 25.28 -15.42
N GLY A 237 -20.00 24.82 -14.41
CA GLY A 237 -18.69 24.22 -14.58
C GLY A 237 -18.05 23.83 -13.24
N PRO A 238 -16.84 23.25 -13.30
CA PRO A 238 -16.11 22.89 -12.10
C PRO A 238 -15.71 24.12 -11.29
N GLN A 239 -15.55 23.93 -10.01
CA GLN A 239 -15.07 24.91 -9.05
C GLN A 239 -13.91 24.35 -8.27
N THR A 240 -13.17 25.18 -7.55
CA THR A 240 -12.20 24.68 -6.59
C THR A 240 -12.71 24.85 -5.16
N ALA A 241 -12.22 23.98 -4.29
CA ALA A 241 -12.53 24.00 -2.87
C ALA A 241 -11.33 23.51 -2.07
N LYS A 242 -11.26 23.93 -0.82
CA LYS A 242 -10.22 23.47 0.10
C LYS A 242 -10.71 22.28 0.91
N VAL A 243 -9.91 21.22 0.99
CA VAL A 243 -10.20 20.08 1.86
C VAL A 243 -10.07 20.49 3.32
N VAL A 244 -11.04 20.07 4.13
CA VAL A 244 -11.14 20.41 5.54
C VAL A 244 -11.36 19.17 6.40
N GLY A 245 -11.09 19.32 7.69
CA GLY A 245 -11.27 18.25 8.68
C GLY A 245 -11.17 18.80 10.11
N PRO A 246 -11.25 17.95 11.11
CA PRO A 246 -11.06 18.32 12.50
C PRO A 246 -9.69 18.96 12.73
N GLN A 247 -9.60 19.80 13.71
CA GLN A 247 -8.36 20.47 14.07
C GLN A 247 -7.25 19.46 14.43
N GLY A 248 -6.09 19.60 13.79
CA GLY A 248 -4.93 18.72 14.01
C GLY A 248 -4.88 17.49 13.12
N GLU A 249 -5.94 17.16 12.39
CA GLU A 249 -5.91 16.06 11.43
C GLU A 249 -5.38 16.50 10.07
N SER A 250 -4.38 15.81 9.57
CA SER A 250 -3.82 16.04 8.23
C SER A 250 -4.52 15.21 7.15
N ILE A 251 -5.18 14.11 7.54
CA ILE A 251 -5.97 13.27 6.64
C ILE A 251 -7.28 12.93 7.34
N TRP A 252 -8.40 13.32 6.72
CA TRP A 252 -9.72 13.05 7.25
C TRP A 252 -10.62 12.47 6.16
N THR A 253 -11.02 11.21 6.31
CA THR A 253 -11.78 10.48 5.31
C THR A 253 -12.69 9.45 5.94
N ASP A 254 -13.75 9.06 5.23
CA ASP A 254 -14.61 7.95 5.61
C ASP A 254 -14.22 6.63 4.92
N LYS A 255 -15.00 5.59 5.15
CA LYS A 255 -14.77 4.25 4.57
C LYS A 255 -14.85 4.18 3.04
N TYR A 256 -15.40 5.19 2.39
CA TYR A 256 -15.50 5.30 0.94
C TYR A 256 -14.41 6.17 0.32
N GLY A 257 -13.47 6.66 1.13
CA GLY A 257 -12.45 7.58 0.66
C GLY A 257 -12.96 8.99 0.38
N ARG A 258 -14.14 9.36 0.89
CA ARG A 258 -14.71 10.69 0.76
C ARG A 258 -14.00 11.67 1.68
N VAL A 259 -14.00 12.93 1.31
CA VAL A 259 -13.46 14.02 2.12
C VAL A 259 -14.49 15.12 2.29
N LYS A 260 -14.24 16.04 3.21
CA LYS A 260 -15.05 17.25 3.38
C LYS A 260 -14.30 18.44 2.84
N VAL A 261 -15.04 19.41 2.32
CA VAL A 261 -14.48 20.57 1.68
C VAL A 261 -15.14 21.85 2.17
N LYS A 262 -14.42 22.97 2.03
CA LYS A 262 -14.98 24.30 2.11
C LYS A 262 -14.83 24.98 0.76
N PHE A 263 -15.95 25.35 0.16
CA PHE A 263 -15.95 26.14 -1.08
C PHE A 263 -15.49 27.58 -0.81
N HIS A 264 -14.88 28.22 -1.80
CA HIS A 264 -14.37 29.58 -1.65
C HIS A 264 -15.48 30.64 -1.41
N TRP A 265 -16.67 30.39 -1.93
CA TRP A 265 -17.85 31.24 -1.72
C TRP A 265 -18.57 30.96 -0.38
N ASP A 266 -18.26 29.89 0.30
CA ASP A 266 -18.86 29.60 1.62
C ASP A 266 -18.26 30.53 2.69
N ARG A 267 -18.95 31.61 2.94
CA ARG A 267 -18.55 32.64 3.93
C ARG A 267 -18.96 32.29 5.37
N LEU A 268 -19.82 31.29 5.55
CA LEU A 268 -20.37 30.92 6.85
C LEU A 268 -19.67 29.69 7.45
N GLY A 269 -19.15 28.81 6.61
CA GLY A 269 -18.43 27.61 7.03
C GLY A 269 -17.16 27.93 7.81
N LYS A 270 -16.94 27.21 8.90
CA LYS A 270 -15.81 27.43 9.81
C LYS A 270 -14.47 26.98 9.24
N GLY A 271 -14.47 26.17 8.19
CA GLY A 271 -13.25 25.56 7.64
C GLY A 271 -12.80 24.32 8.41
N ASP A 272 -13.71 23.68 9.09
CA ASP A 272 -13.56 22.42 9.80
C ASP A 272 -14.42 21.32 9.17
N ASP A 273 -14.53 20.19 9.81
CA ASP A 273 -15.32 19.05 9.36
C ASP A 273 -16.84 19.28 9.34
N THR A 274 -17.32 20.43 9.75
CA THR A 274 -18.72 20.83 9.65
C THR A 274 -19.04 21.62 8.38
N SER A 275 -18.05 22.00 7.58
CA SER A 275 -18.21 22.90 6.44
C SER A 275 -18.96 22.29 5.25
N SER A 276 -18.95 20.97 5.09
CA SER A 276 -19.72 20.27 4.06
C SER A 276 -20.15 18.87 4.51
N SER A 277 -20.99 18.23 3.70
CA SER A 277 -21.16 16.79 3.74
C SER A 277 -19.91 16.07 3.21
N TRP A 278 -19.93 14.74 3.24
CA TRP A 278 -18.89 13.91 2.64
C TRP A 278 -18.98 13.94 1.12
N VAL A 279 -17.92 14.38 0.46
CA VAL A 279 -17.80 14.49 -1.00
C VAL A 279 -16.96 13.33 -1.52
N ARG A 280 -17.49 12.64 -2.54
CA ARG A 280 -16.77 11.53 -3.21
C ARG A 280 -15.57 12.06 -3.97
N VAL A 281 -14.51 11.26 -4.01
CA VAL A 281 -13.29 11.57 -4.76
C VAL A 281 -13.17 10.60 -5.93
N SER A 282 -13.03 11.14 -7.13
CA SER A 282 -12.73 10.35 -8.33
C SER A 282 -11.33 9.78 -8.24
N SER A 283 -11.16 8.55 -8.67
CA SER A 283 -9.86 7.88 -8.80
C SER A 283 -9.59 7.58 -10.28
N ALA A 284 -8.34 7.64 -10.67
CA ALA A 284 -7.92 7.25 -12.03
C ALA A 284 -8.22 5.76 -12.32
N TRP A 285 -8.34 4.95 -11.28
CA TRP A 285 -8.64 3.53 -11.41
C TRP A 285 -9.38 3.07 -10.15
N ALA A 286 -10.63 2.68 -10.30
CA ALA A 286 -11.49 2.21 -9.21
C ALA A 286 -12.18 0.90 -9.61
N GLY A 287 -11.82 -0.19 -8.97
CA GLY A 287 -12.41 -1.50 -9.18
C GLY A 287 -12.78 -2.17 -7.86
N GLN A 288 -13.37 -3.36 -7.95
CA GLN A 288 -13.78 -4.13 -6.79
C GLN A 288 -12.56 -4.73 -6.06
N GLY A 289 -12.10 -4.05 -5.04
CA GLY A 289 -10.95 -4.49 -4.24
C GLY A 289 -9.59 -4.21 -4.87
N PHE A 290 -9.53 -3.46 -5.98
CA PHE A 290 -8.29 -3.06 -6.63
C PHE A 290 -8.38 -1.65 -7.22
N GLY A 291 -7.24 -1.02 -7.48
CA GLY A 291 -7.18 0.31 -8.08
C GLY A 291 -6.25 1.26 -7.35
N GLY A 292 -6.34 2.53 -7.67
CA GLY A 292 -5.54 3.60 -7.07
C GLY A 292 -6.31 4.36 -5.99
N VAL A 293 -5.72 4.53 -4.83
CA VAL A 293 -6.30 5.30 -3.74
C VAL A 293 -5.34 6.41 -3.33
N GLN A 294 -5.79 7.66 -3.47
CA GLN A 294 -5.04 8.83 -3.09
C GLN A 294 -6.00 9.82 -2.42
N ILE A 295 -6.06 9.79 -1.11
CA ILE A 295 -6.95 10.66 -0.34
C ILE A 295 -6.40 12.10 -0.35
N PRO A 296 -7.18 13.09 -0.77
CA PRO A 296 -6.83 14.50 -0.62
C PRO A 296 -6.66 14.84 0.86
N ARG A 297 -5.62 15.58 1.19
CA ARG A 297 -5.31 15.96 2.57
C ARG A 297 -5.98 17.26 2.97
N VAL A 298 -6.16 17.44 4.25
CA VAL A 298 -6.63 18.71 4.80
C VAL A 298 -5.66 19.81 4.38
N GLY A 299 -6.21 20.85 3.73
CA GLY A 299 -5.45 21.93 3.16
C GLY A 299 -5.25 21.88 1.65
N ASP A 300 -5.37 20.70 1.04
CA ASP A 300 -5.26 20.56 -0.42
C ASP A 300 -6.39 21.30 -1.13
N GLU A 301 -6.09 21.84 -2.29
CA GLU A 301 -7.08 22.42 -3.20
C GLU A 301 -7.53 21.35 -4.20
N VAL A 302 -8.83 21.14 -4.27
CA VAL A 302 -9.46 20.13 -5.11
C VAL A 302 -10.36 20.76 -6.15
N VAL A 303 -10.44 20.14 -7.31
CA VAL A 303 -11.40 20.49 -8.35
C VAL A 303 -12.69 19.73 -8.09
N VAL A 304 -13.77 20.43 -7.94
CA VAL A 304 -15.10 19.89 -7.67
C VAL A 304 -15.99 20.12 -8.88
N ASP A 305 -16.52 19.08 -9.43
CA ASP A 305 -17.60 19.10 -10.40
C ASP A 305 -18.92 18.70 -9.73
N PHE A 306 -20.02 18.89 -10.41
CA PHE A 306 -21.36 18.69 -9.86
C PHE A 306 -22.17 17.80 -10.79
N ILE A 307 -22.71 16.71 -10.27
CA ILE A 307 -23.51 15.78 -11.07
C ILE A 307 -24.75 16.51 -11.60
N ASN A 308 -24.90 16.58 -12.92
CA ASN A 308 -25.93 17.33 -13.62
C ASN A 308 -25.95 18.84 -13.29
N GLY A 309 -24.84 19.38 -12.82
CA GLY A 309 -24.76 20.78 -12.37
C GLY A 309 -25.49 21.05 -11.05
N ASP A 310 -25.85 20.03 -10.30
CA ASP A 310 -26.57 20.16 -9.04
C ASP A 310 -25.60 20.48 -7.89
N PRO A 311 -25.66 21.68 -7.27
CA PRO A 311 -24.76 22.03 -6.17
C PRO A 311 -24.88 21.11 -4.95
N ASP A 312 -25.98 20.35 -4.81
CA ASP A 312 -26.14 19.38 -3.75
C ASP A 312 -25.44 18.04 -4.03
N ARG A 313 -24.87 17.87 -5.23
CA ARG A 313 -24.23 16.61 -5.69
C ARG A 313 -22.77 16.83 -6.13
N PRO A 314 -21.91 17.35 -5.25
CA PRO A 314 -20.51 17.58 -5.57
C PRO A 314 -19.74 16.27 -5.74
N LEU A 315 -18.76 16.28 -6.66
CA LEU A 315 -17.83 15.20 -6.92
C LEU A 315 -16.43 15.78 -7.16
N ILE A 316 -15.44 15.39 -6.39
CA ILE A 316 -14.07 15.79 -6.62
C ILE A 316 -13.50 15.03 -7.80
N THR A 317 -13.07 15.74 -8.84
CA THR A 317 -12.57 15.18 -10.10
C THR A 317 -11.07 15.37 -10.28
N GLY A 318 -10.44 16.25 -9.49
CA GLY A 318 -9.01 16.51 -9.61
C GLY A 318 -8.46 17.31 -8.44
N ARG A 319 -7.19 17.69 -8.58
CA ARG A 319 -6.44 18.52 -7.63
C ARG A 319 -5.62 19.54 -8.39
N VAL A 320 -5.34 20.65 -7.78
CA VAL A 320 -4.47 21.69 -8.31
C VAL A 320 -3.48 22.14 -7.27
N TYR A 321 -2.30 22.52 -7.71
CA TYR A 321 -1.33 23.20 -6.86
C TYR A 321 -1.68 24.68 -6.73
N ASN A 322 -1.27 25.28 -5.63
CA ASN A 322 -1.37 26.70 -5.39
C ASN A 322 -0.17 27.21 -4.59
N GLU A 323 -0.09 28.51 -4.34
CA GLU A 323 1.06 29.12 -3.66
C GLU A 323 1.32 28.56 -2.25
N ALA A 324 0.28 28.08 -1.56
CA ALA A 324 0.40 27.45 -0.25
C ALA A 324 0.74 25.95 -0.33
N SER A 325 0.56 25.33 -1.49
CA SER A 325 0.77 23.90 -1.73
C SER A 325 1.43 23.69 -3.08
N MET A 326 2.73 23.97 -3.14
CA MET A 326 3.56 23.88 -4.34
C MET A 326 3.90 22.42 -4.70
N PRO A 327 4.25 22.14 -5.96
CA PRO A 327 4.73 20.84 -6.40
C PRO A 327 5.91 20.29 -5.56
N PRO A 328 6.15 18.98 -5.57
CA PRO A 328 7.20 18.37 -4.76
C PRO A 328 8.63 18.75 -5.18
N TRP A 329 8.84 19.15 -6.42
CA TRP A 329 10.12 19.61 -6.96
C TRP A 329 9.99 21.00 -7.61
N ALA A 330 11.12 21.64 -7.84
CA ALA A 330 11.17 23.04 -8.27
C ALA A 330 10.82 23.18 -9.76
N LEU A 331 9.67 23.74 -10.07
CA LEU A 331 9.31 24.10 -11.43
C LEU A 331 9.63 25.60 -11.66
N PRO A 332 10.12 25.98 -12.84
CA PRO A 332 10.24 25.17 -14.06
C PRO A 332 11.58 24.39 -14.19
N ASP A 333 12.50 24.52 -13.25
CA ASP A 333 13.86 23.99 -13.38
C ASP A 333 13.88 22.45 -13.51
N ASP A 334 13.02 21.76 -12.76
CA ASP A 334 12.86 20.32 -12.80
C ASP A 334 11.70 19.86 -13.70
N ALA A 335 11.44 20.56 -14.79
CA ALA A 335 10.30 20.26 -15.67
C ALA A 335 10.37 18.88 -16.37
N THR A 336 11.56 18.31 -16.47
CA THR A 336 11.78 16.96 -17.02
C THR A 336 11.51 15.85 -16.00
N ARG A 337 11.27 16.21 -14.75
CA ARG A 337 11.01 15.25 -13.67
C ARG A 337 9.52 14.98 -13.53
N MET A 338 9.12 13.71 -13.50
CA MET A 338 7.75 13.27 -13.30
C MET A 338 7.67 12.12 -12.32
N GLY A 339 6.60 12.04 -11.53
CA GLY A 339 6.42 10.93 -10.59
C GLY A 339 5.51 11.27 -9.41
N PHE A 340 5.68 10.50 -8.36
CA PHE A 340 4.89 10.59 -7.14
C PHE A 340 5.79 10.75 -5.93
N MET A 341 5.42 11.67 -5.06
CA MET A 341 6.04 11.84 -3.75
C MET A 341 4.94 11.86 -2.68
N THR A 342 5.09 11.02 -1.69
CA THR A 342 4.18 10.98 -0.54
C THR A 342 4.73 11.82 0.60
N ARG A 343 4.00 11.87 1.70
CA ARG A 343 4.47 12.45 2.97
C ARG A 343 3.92 11.60 4.10
N SER A 344 4.75 11.27 5.06
CA SER A 344 4.32 10.59 6.28
C SER A 344 3.22 11.39 6.97
N LYS A 345 2.21 10.73 7.54
CA LYS A 345 1.22 11.41 8.36
C LYS A 345 1.95 12.04 9.54
N ASP A 346 1.67 13.32 9.79
CA ASP A 346 2.28 14.11 10.86
C ASP A 346 3.80 14.24 10.79
N GLY A 347 4.39 13.88 9.64
CA GLY A 347 5.82 13.97 9.38
C GLY A 347 6.23 15.30 8.75
N HIS A 348 7.54 15.50 8.70
CA HIS A 348 8.17 16.67 8.09
C HIS A 348 8.11 16.60 6.55
N ARG A 349 8.55 17.68 5.88
CA ARG A 349 8.63 17.73 4.41
C ARG A 349 9.50 16.59 3.85
N ASP A 350 10.58 16.27 4.55
CA ASP A 350 11.57 15.28 4.11
C ASP A 350 11.17 13.83 4.40
N ASN A 351 10.14 13.61 5.21
CA ASN A 351 9.61 12.27 5.48
C ASN A 351 8.67 11.82 4.36
N ALA A 352 9.22 11.28 3.32
CA ALA A 352 8.50 10.95 2.10
C ALA A 352 8.98 9.64 1.47
N SER A 353 8.07 8.88 0.91
CA SER A 353 8.40 7.84 -0.05
C SER A 353 8.09 8.35 -1.45
N TYR A 354 8.93 8.03 -2.43
CA TYR A 354 8.74 8.51 -3.79
C TYR A 354 9.15 7.51 -4.86
N LEU A 355 8.61 7.75 -6.03
CA LEU A 355 8.99 7.13 -7.29
C LEU A 355 8.95 8.24 -8.35
N PHE A 356 10.06 8.56 -8.94
CA PHE A 356 10.09 9.53 -10.03
C PHE A 356 11.03 9.13 -11.16
N PHE A 357 10.79 9.71 -12.31
CA PHE A 357 11.60 9.62 -13.51
C PHE A 357 12.22 10.97 -13.79
N GLU A 358 13.46 11.00 -14.18
CA GLU A 358 14.13 12.15 -14.78
C GLU A 358 14.34 11.84 -16.24
N ASP A 359 13.74 12.62 -17.13
CA ASP A 359 13.78 12.41 -18.59
C ASP A 359 14.74 13.36 -19.30
N LYS A 360 15.61 14.02 -18.56
CA LYS A 360 16.62 14.89 -19.16
C LYS A 360 17.67 14.07 -19.86
N MET A 361 17.85 14.32 -21.15
CA MET A 361 18.76 13.56 -22.00
C MET A 361 20.21 13.57 -21.47
N GLY A 362 20.73 12.38 -21.19
CA GLY A 362 22.06 12.16 -20.61
C GLY A 362 22.11 12.13 -19.08
N ASP A 363 20.99 12.46 -18.42
CA ASP A 363 20.84 12.42 -16.97
C ASP A 363 19.62 11.56 -16.56
N GLU A 364 19.15 10.67 -17.45
CA GLU A 364 17.94 9.88 -17.25
C GLU A 364 18.06 9.03 -15.99
N LEU A 365 17.03 9.02 -15.17
CA LEU A 365 17.02 8.33 -13.89
C LEU A 365 15.62 7.81 -13.54
N LEU A 366 15.56 6.61 -13.00
CA LEU A 366 14.44 6.12 -12.24
C LEU A 366 14.87 6.00 -10.77
N ASP A 367 14.29 6.80 -9.90
CA ASP A 367 14.60 6.80 -8.48
C ASP A 367 13.41 6.33 -7.64
N MET A 368 13.67 5.40 -6.73
CA MET A 368 12.70 4.84 -5.80
C MET A 368 13.22 4.94 -4.37
N HIS A 369 12.48 5.59 -3.53
CA HIS A 369 12.80 5.73 -2.12
C HIS A 369 11.66 5.29 -1.21
N ALA A 370 11.98 4.56 -0.16
CA ALA A 370 11.07 4.22 0.91
C ALA A 370 11.54 4.85 2.22
N GLU A 371 10.74 5.69 2.82
CA GLU A 371 11.06 6.41 4.06
C GLU A 371 11.43 5.46 5.21
N LYS A 372 10.90 4.25 5.24
CA LYS A 372 11.20 3.30 6.30
C LYS A 372 11.46 1.89 5.78
N ASN A 373 10.48 1.23 5.26
CA ASN A 373 10.57 -0.17 4.85
C ASN A 373 10.12 -0.32 3.39
N MET A 374 10.79 -1.19 2.66
CA MET A 374 10.42 -1.57 1.30
C MET A 374 10.29 -3.09 1.22
N ASN A 375 9.14 -3.58 0.77
CA ASN A 375 8.88 -4.99 0.54
C ASN A 375 8.64 -5.22 -0.96
N ILE A 376 9.32 -6.19 -1.53
CA ILE A 376 9.13 -6.63 -2.90
C ILE A 376 8.80 -8.11 -2.87
N SER A 377 7.65 -8.50 -3.40
CA SER A 377 7.21 -9.88 -3.54
C SER A 377 6.94 -10.18 -5.01
N VAL A 378 7.44 -11.30 -5.49
CA VAL A 378 7.26 -11.75 -6.87
C VAL A 378 6.83 -13.22 -6.82
N GLU A 379 5.68 -13.51 -7.38
CA GLU A 379 5.06 -14.84 -7.30
C GLU A 379 5.75 -15.88 -8.18
N ASN A 380 6.46 -15.48 -9.21
CA ASN A 380 7.15 -16.37 -10.13
C ASN A 380 8.60 -15.93 -10.31
N ASP A 381 8.95 -15.28 -11.39
CA ASP A 381 10.33 -14.98 -11.75
C ASP A 381 10.68 -13.48 -11.61
N LYS A 382 11.87 -13.20 -11.16
CA LYS A 382 12.45 -11.86 -11.17
C LYS A 382 13.76 -11.86 -11.96
N THR A 383 13.79 -11.09 -13.04
CA THR A 383 14.99 -10.87 -13.86
C THR A 383 15.52 -9.46 -13.65
N VAL A 384 16.82 -9.32 -13.50
CA VAL A 384 17.51 -8.03 -13.41
C VAL A 384 18.68 -8.03 -14.37
N THR A 385 18.67 -7.11 -15.34
CA THR A 385 19.77 -6.89 -16.29
C THR A 385 20.32 -5.49 -16.11
N ILE A 386 21.61 -5.37 -15.98
CA ILE A 386 22.30 -4.09 -15.78
C ILE A 386 23.51 -4.05 -16.70
N ASP A 387 23.51 -3.12 -17.66
CA ASP A 387 24.61 -2.98 -18.62
C ASP A 387 25.84 -2.31 -18.02
N GLY A 388 25.65 -1.47 -17.03
CA GLY A 388 26.69 -0.79 -16.29
C GLY A 388 27.06 -1.46 -14.97
N SER A 389 27.12 -0.70 -13.91
CA SER A 389 27.55 -1.14 -12.59
C SER A 389 26.38 -1.30 -11.63
N ARG A 390 26.51 -2.24 -10.70
CA ARG A 390 25.60 -2.39 -9.57
C ARG A 390 26.34 -2.12 -8.26
N THR A 391 25.81 -1.23 -7.45
CA THR A 391 26.29 -0.99 -6.08
C THR A 391 25.19 -1.39 -5.09
N THR A 392 25.56 -2.09 -4.02
CA THR A 392 24.62 -2.44 -2.95
C THR A 392 25.30 -2.10 -1.61
N THR A 393 24.65 -1.28 -0.81
CA THR A 393 25.11 -0.90 0.53
C THR A 393 24.07 -1.31 1.56
N ILE A 394 24.45 -2.08 2.55
CA ILE A 394 23.56 -2.56 3.60
C ILE A 394 24.18 -2.20 4.95
N GLY A 395 23.49 -1.36 5.70
CA GLY A 395 23.99 -0.83 6.97
C GLY A 395 23.91 -1.79 8.16
N ARG A 396 23.20 -2.89 8.06
CA ARG A 396 23.04 -3.87 9.14
C ARG A 396 23.22 -5.29 8.65
N GLU A 397 22.18 -6.04 8.47
CA GLU A 397 22.21 -7.45 8.14
C GLU A 397 21.73 -7.69 6.70
N GLN A 398 22.37 -8.64 6.05
CA GLN A 398 21.88 -9.24 4.82
C GLN A 398 21.66 -10.72 5.05
N LYS A 399 20.49 -11.22 4.66
CA LYS A 399 20.19 -12.64 4.62
C LYS A 399 19.71 -13.01 3.23
N ASP A 400 20.41 -13.93 2.61
CA ASP A 400 20.01 -14.52 1.34
C ASP A 400 19.71 -16.00 1.58
N GLU A 401 18.53 -16.45 1.19
CA GLU A 401 18.09 -17.83 1.32
C GLU A 401 17.62 -18.33 -0.04
N VAL A 402 18.27 -19.36 -0.55
CA VAL A 402 17.96 -19.99 -1.83
C VAL A 402 17.70 -21.46 -1.60
N THR A 403 16.49 -21.89 -1.89
CA THR A 403 16.09 -23.29 -1.69
C THR A 403 16.62 -24.23 -2.78
N GLY A 404 16.79 -23.69 -3.97
CA GLY A 404 17.34 -24.44 -5.11
C GLY A 404 18.81 -24.12 -5.36
N ASP A 405 19.27 -24.36 -6.57
CA ASP A 405 20.64 -24.11 -6.97
C ASP A 405 20.95 -22.63 -7.08
N ALA A 406 22.12 -22.22 -6.65
CA ALA A 406 22.64 -20.85 -6.82
C ALA A 406 23.95 -20.89 -7.60
N SER A 407 24.01 -20.13 -8.69
CA SER A 407 25.20 -20.03 -9.55
C SER A 407 25.71 -18.61 -9.61
N PHE A 408 27.02 -18.46 -9.42
CA PHE A 408 27.70 -17.17 -9.51
C PHE A 408 28.84 -17.26 -10.52
N TYR A 409 28.79 -16.42 -11.54
CA TYR A 409 29.80 -16.39 -12.58
C TYR A 409 30.44 -15.01 -12.70
N TYR A 410 31.75 -14.95 -12.42
CA TYR A 410 32.53 -13.72 -12.49
C TYR A 410 33.60 -13.84 -13.59
N LYS A 411 33.48 -13.05 -14.66
CA LYS A 411 34.48 -13.07 -15.75
C LYS A 411 35.84 -12.49 -15.34
N GLN A 412 35.85 -11.69 -14.32
CA GLN A 412 37.06 -11.03 -13.83
C GLN A 412 37.26 -11.26 -12.34
N LYS A 413 38.02 -10.42 -11.69
CA LYS A 413 38.38 -10.53 -10.30
C LYS A 413 37.18 -10.36 -9.37
N ARG A 414 37.00 -11.30 -8.46
CA ARG A 414 36.14 -11.15 -7.29
C ARG A 414 37.03 -10.86 -6.07
N THR A 415 36.70 -9.85 -5.29
CA THR A 415 37.34 -9.55 -4.01
C THR A 415 36.29 -9.68 -2.91
N THR A 416 36.65 -10.40 -1.84
CA THR A 416 35.83 -10.50 -0.63
C THR A 416 36.71 -10.04 0.53
N VAL A 417 36.19 -9.11 1.32
CA VAL A 417 36.85 -8.64 2.56
C VAL A 417 35.87 -8.84 3.69
N VAL A 418 36.33 -9.51 4.74
CA VAL A 418 35.53 -9.77 5.94
C VAL A 418 36.37 -9.34 7.12
N ASP A 419 35.98 -8.27 7.79
CA ASP A 419 36.80 -7.67 8.87
C ASP A 419 36.84 -8.52 10.13
N GLN A 420 35.85 -9.34 10.39
CA GLN A 420 35.80 -10.15 11.61
C GLN A 420 35.96 -11.65 11.32
N CYS A 421 34.92 -12.31 10.86
CA CYS A 421 34.94 -13.76 10.69
C CYS A 421 34.05 -14.17 9.53
N GLU A 422 34.51 -15.09 8.71
CA GLU A 422 33.69 -15.80 7.73
C GLU A 422 33.52 -17.24 8.17
N THR A 423 32.28 -17.70 8.27
CA THR A 423 31.96 -19.11 8.53
C THR A 423 31.33 -19.72 7.31
N ARG A 424 31.82 -20.89 6.88
CA ARG A 424 31.26 -21.68 5.79
C ARG A 424 30.95 -23.07 6.28
N THR A 425 29.75 -23.55 6.01
CA THR A 425 29.33 -24.91 6.34
C THR A 425 28.81 -25.60 5.08
N PHE A 426 29.36 -26.74 4.77
CA PHE A 426 28.94 -27.57 3.65
C PHE A 426 28.49 -28.92 4.20
N ASN A 427 27.19 -29.19 4.16
CA ASN A 427 26.66 -30.44 4.74
C ASN A 427 26.94 -31.67 3.88
N ASN A 428 27.09 -31.52 2.58
CA ASN A 428 27.26 -32.61 1.63
C ASN A 428 28.58 -32.57 0.86
N GLY A 429 29.50 -31.70 1.22
CA GLY A 429 30.81 -31.56 0.61
C GLY A 429 31.07 -30.24 -0.09
N GLU A 430 32.34 -29.99 -0.36
CA GLU A 430 32.83 -28.85 -1.15
C GLU A 430 33.75 -29.41 -2.24
N GLU A 431 33.53 -28.94 -3.47
CA GLU A 431 34.46 -29.18 -4.57
C GLU A 431 35.07 -27.86 -5.02
N THR A 432 36.38 -27.77 -5.04
CA THR A 432 37.09 -26.57 -5.46
C THR A 432 38.11 -26.89 -6.52
N THR A 433 37.95 -26.32 -7.72
CA THR A 433 38.93 -26.42 -8.81
C THR A 433 39.60 -25.09 -9.04
N ILE A 434 40.92 -25.04 -9.02
CA ILE A 434 41.72 -23.83 -9.22
C ILE A 434 42.76 -24.09 -10.31
N THR A 435 42.65 -23.41 -11.42
CA THR A 435 43.49 -23.67 -12.60
C THR A 435 44.88 -23.03 -12.48
N ASN A 436 44.98 -21.84 -11.92
CA ASN A 436 46.23 -21.05 -11.96
C ASN A 436 46.91 -20.82 -10.60
N GLY A 437 46.56 -21.59 -9.61
CA GLY A 437 47.19 -21.55 -8.30
C GLY A 437 46.33 -20.96 -7.18
N LYS A 438 46.64 -21.34 -5.96
CA LYS A 438 46.00 -20.90 -4.71
C LYS A 438 47.07 -20.44 -3.75
N THR A 439 46.91 -19.27 -3.20
CA THR A 439 47.73 -18.77 -2.09
C THR A 439 46.86 -18.63 -0.85
N LEU A 440 47.31 -19.17 0.24
CA LEU A 440 46.71 -18.99 1.55
C LEU A 440 47.78 -18.39 2.48
N THR A 441 47.51 -17.21 3.02
CA THR A 441 48.39 -16.55 3.98
C THR A 441 47.63 -16.34 5.28
N VAL A 442 48.11 -16.87 6.36
CA VAL A 442 47.57 -16.68 7.71
C VAL A 442 48.62 -15.94 8.51
N THR A 443 48.39 -14.66 8.81
CA THR A 443 49.38 -13.78 9.42
C THR A 443 49.45 -13.92 10.95
N SER A 444 48.35 -14.33 11.57
CA SER A 444 48.28 -14.57 13.01
C SER A 444 47.16 -15.55 13.35
N GLY A 445 47.17 -16.08 14.55
CA GLY A 445 46.11 -16.98 15.04
C GLY A 445 46.22 -18.44 14.60
N GLY A 446 47.08 -18.74 13.65
CA GLY A 446 47.35 -20.10 13.18
C GLY A 446 46.29 -20.64 12.20
N PHE A 447 46.59 -21.82 11.67
CA PHE A 447 45.70 -22.57 10.78
C PHE A 447 45.45 -23.95 11.39
N LYS A 448 44.19 -24.27 11.69
CA LYS A 448 43.78 -25.56 12.18
C LYS A 448 42.99 -26.30 11.08
N SER A 449 43.34 -27.54 10.80
CA SER A 449 42.59 -28.43 9.96
C SER A 449 42.27 -29.70 10.74
N GLU A 450 41.05 -30.12 10.80
CA GLU A 450 40.58 -31.33 11.45
C GLU A 450 39.79 -32.16 10.44
N ILE A 451 40.21 -33.39 10.23
CA ILE A 451 39.62 -34.28 9.22
C ILE A 451 39.40 -35.63 9.90
N THR A 452 38.15 -36.03 9.97
CA THR A 452 37.76 -37.24 10.70
C THR A 452 38.08 -38.54 9.94
N ASP A 453 38.07 -38.44 8.62
CA ASP A 453 38.23 -39.63 7.78
C ASP A 453 39.60 -39.65 7.07
N LEU A 454 39.61 -39.47 5.78
CA LEU A 454 40.80 -39.57 4.94
C LEU A 454 41.22 -38.19 4.44
N LYS A 455 42.47 -37.83 4.72
CA LYS A 455 43.14 -36.76 3.98
C LYS A 455 44.09 -37.37 2.93
N LYS A 456 43.83 -37.06 1.67
CA LYS A 456 44.70 -37.50 0.57
C LYS A 456 45.22 -36.29 -0.19
N ASP A 457 46.53 -36.14 -0.18
CA ASP A 457 47.23 -35.09 -0.96
C ASP A 457 47.96 -35.76 -2.14
N ILE A 458 47.67 -35.35 -3.38
CA ILE A 458 48.37 -35.78 -4.57
C ILE A 458 49.04 -34.58 -5.17
N ILE A 459 50.37 -34.60 -5.25
CA ILE A 459 51.19 -33.51 -5.74
C ILE A 459 52.03 -34.05 -6.89
N HIS A 460 51.73 -33.60 -8.10
CA HIS A 460 52.50 -34.01 -9.31
C HIS A 460 53.79 -33.20 -9.48
N GLY A 461 53.95 -32.13 -8.76
CA GLY A 461 55.15 -31.31 -8.76
C GLY A 461 55.93 -31.43 -7.45
N ASN A 462 56.66 -30.37 -7.12
CA ASN A 462 57.45 -30.33 -5.90
C ASN A 462 56.61 -29.87 -4.70
N ARG A 463 56.85 -30.45 -3.56
CA ARG A 463 56.38 -29.96 -2.28
C ARG A 463 57.56 -29.34 -1.51
N SER A 464 57.43 -28.10 -1.08
CA SER A 464 58.36 -27.43 -0.18
C SER A 464 57.64 -27.07 1.11
N THR A 465 58.27 -27.31 2.25
CA THR A 465 57.74 -26.95 3.55
C THR A 465 58.87 -26.31 4.35
N THR A 466 58.65 -25.13 4.88
CA THR A 466 59.57 -24.42 5.80
C THR A 466 58.83 -24.20 7.11
N ILE A 467 59.45 -24.57 8.21
CA ILE A 467 58.89 -24.47 9.56
C ILE A 467 59.96 -23.87 10.45
N ASP A 468 59.70 -22.66 10.98
CA ASP A 468 60.70 -21.91 11.72
C ASP A 468 60.89 -22.37 13.16
N THR A 469 59.87 -22.91 13.79
CA THR A 469 59.94 -23.22 15.24
C THR A 469 59.81 -24.68 15.61
N GLY A 470 59.01 -25.45 14.93
CA GLY A 470 58.87 -26.88 15.23
C GLY A 470 57.79 -27.57 14.42
N ASP A 471 58.01 -28.83 14.15
CA ASP A 471 57.04 -29.73 13.49
C ASP A 471 56.82 -30.95 14.41
N TYR A 472 55.58 -31.20 14.76
CA TYR A 472 55.19 -32.30 15.65
C TYR A 472 54.21 -33.24 14.92
N LEU A 473 54.58 -34.47 14.77
CA LEU A 473 53.70 -35.48 14.21
C LEU A 473 53.40 -36.54 15.29
N THR A 474 52.14 -36.75 15.59
CA THR A 474 51.65 -37.83 16.45
C THR A 474 50.72 -38.76 15.68
N ILE A 475 51.02 -40.01 15.67
CA ILE A 475 50.18 -41.05 15.07
C ILE A 475 49.80 -42.03 16.18
N ASN A 476 48.53 -42.02 16.57
CA ASN A 476 48.08 -42.81 17.73
C ASN A 476 47.85 -44.30 17.39
N ASP A 477 47.51 -44.58 16.18
CA ASP A 477 47.26 -45.94 15.72
C ASP A 477 47.58 -46.08 14.22
N GLY A 478 47.89 -47.29 13.77
CA GLY A 478 48.23 -47.55 12.39
C GLY A 478 49.73 -47.48 12.12
N GLY A 479 50.24 -46.38 11.79
CA GLY A 479 51.67 -46.21 11.49
C GLY A 479 51.95 -45.19 10.40
N GLN A 480 53.18 -45.04 10.03
CA GLN A 480 53.64 -44.18 8.95
C GLN A 480 54.43 -44.98 7.93
N GLU A 481 54.03 -44.89 6.69
CA GLU A 481 54.78 -45.47 5.59
C GLU A 481 55.29 -44.38 4.65
N GLN A 482 56.53 -44.52 4.20
CA GLN A 482 57.13 -43.58 3.26
C GLN A 482 57.88 -44.35 2.16
N ASN A 483 57.41 -44.20 0.92
CA ASN A 483 57.99 -44.81 -0.26
C ASN A 483 58.65 -43.74 -1.13
N ILE A 484 59.96 -43.74 -1.26
CA ILE A 484 60.72 -42.72 -2.01
C ILE A 484 61.54 -43.41 -3.08
N LYS A 485 61.34 -43.07 -4.34
CA LYS A 485 62.16 -43.61 -5.45
C LYS A 485 63.42 -42.79 -5.73
N GLY A 486 63.61 -41.73 -5.07
CA GLY A 486 64.79 -40.86 -5.22
C GLY A 486 65.63 -40.83 -3.96
N ASN A 487 66.51 -39.86 -3.85
CA ASN A 487 67.35 -39.65 -2.69
C ASN A 487 66.60 -39.01 -1.54
N VAL A 488 66.93 -39.40 -0.34
CA VAL A 488 66.54 -38.69 0.89
C VAL A 488 67.78 -38.09 1.49
N ASN A 489 67.81 -36.76 1.59
CA ASN A 489 68.92 -36.06 2.26
C ASN A 489 68.35 -35.41 3.52
N VAL A 490 68.96 -35.66 4.64
CA VAL A 490 68.54 -35.09 5.91
C VAL A 490 69.75 -34.46 6.59
N ASN A 491 69.69 -33.18 6.87
CA ASN A 491 70.70 -32.44 7.60
C ASN A 491 70.12 -31.96 8.92
N ILE A 492 70.73 -32.23 10.01
CA ILE A 492 70.29 -31.80 11.32
C ILE A 492 71.48 -31.11 12.02
N ASP A 493 71.23 -29.89 12.41
CA ASP A 493 72.15 -29.16 13.33
C ASP A 493 71.56 -29.28 14.74
N GLY A 494 71.91 -30.36 15.39
CA GLY A 494 71.34 -30.73 16.69
C GLY A 494 71.31 -32.23 16.89
N ASN A 495 70.49 -32.67 17.77
CA ASN A 495 70.34 -34.09 18.07
C ASN A 495 69.26 -34.75 17.21
N TRP A 496 69.53 -35.97 16.77
CA TRP A 496 68.57 -36.87 16.28
C TRP A 496 68.36 -38.01 17.25
N VAL A 497 67.13 -38.18 17.74
CA VAL A 497 66.78 -39.25 18.67
C VAL A 497 65.68 -40.11 18.08
N GLN A 498 65.93 -41.39 17.94
CA GLN A 498 64.88 -42.35 17.62
C GLN A 498 64.75 -43.35 18.78
N LYS A 499 63.55 -43.47 19.32
CA LYS A 499 63.25 -44.42 20.40
C LYS A 499 62.15 -45.35 19.93
N ILE A 500 62.44 -46.64 19.97
CA ILE A 500 61.50 -47.70 19.70
C ILE A 500 61.25 -48.44 21.00
N THR A 501 60.02 -48.43 21.48
CA THR A 501 59.66 -49.05 22.75
C THR A 501 59.42 -50.55 22.58
N ASN A 502 58.72 -50.92 21.55
CA ASN A 502 58.44 -52.29 21.22
C ASN A 502 58.67 -52.50 19.72
N GLY A 503 59.50 -53.43 19.38
CA GLY A 503 59.89 -53.69 18.01
C GLY A 503 61.36 -53.51 17.73
N HIS A 504 61.74 -53.39 16.50
CA HIS A 504 63.13 -53.24 16.08
C HIS A 504 63.31 -52.24 14.97
N VAL A 505 64.50 -51.79 14.78
CA VAL A 505 64.92 -50.97 13.65
C VAL A 505 65.57 -51.88 12.63
N TYR A 506 65.02 -51.84 11.43
CA TYR A 506 65.62 -52.61 10.32
C TYR A 506 66.11 -51.62 9.26
N ILE A 507 67.40 -51.72 8.94
CA ILE A 507 68.04 -50.90 7.94
C ILE A 507 68.75 -51.80 6.94
N SER A 508 68.38 -51.67 5.68
CA SER A 508 68.93 -52.51 4.61
C SER A 508 69.29 -51.66 3.40
N SER A 509 70.38 -51.95 2.78
CA SER A 509 70.81 -51.37 1.52
C SER A 509 71.43 -52.49 0.66
N PRO A 510 71.10 -52.55 -0.62
CA PRO A 510 71.77 -53.49 -1.51
C PRO A 510 73.23 -53.12 -1.84
N ASP A 511 73.58 -51.86 -1.60
CA ASP A 511 74.91 -51.36 -1.91
C ASP A 511 75.71 -51.13 -0.61
N LYS A 512 75.64 -49.98 -0.05
CA LYS A 512 76.47 -49.62 1.06
C LYS A 512 75.74 -48.84 2.14
N ILE A 513 76.03 -49.15 3.39
CA ILE A 513 75.59 -48.35 4.53
C ILE A 513 76.83 -47.82 5.18
N THR A 514 76.92 -46.51 5.28
CA THR A 514 78.07 -45.83 5.92
C THR A 514 77.61 -45.07 7.15
N ILE A 515 78.21 -45.35 8.27
CA ILE A 515 78.02 -44.58 9.50
C ILE A 515 79.39 -43.99 9.91
N LYS A 516 79.39 -42.70 10.10
CA LYS A 516 80.62 -41.97 10.45
C LYS A 516 80.36 -40.99 11.58
N SER A 517 81.24 -40.96 12.54
CA SER A 517 81.27 -39.94 13.55
C SER A 517 82.70 -39.45 13.65
N ASP A 518 82.88 -38.19 13.90
CA ASP A 518 84.25 -37.59 14.10
C ASP A 518 84.73 -37.77 15.55
N THR A 519 83.83 -38.15 16.43
CA THR A 519 84.18 -38.35 17.87
C THR A 519 84.01 -39.82 18.28
N GLU A 520 82.80 -40.30 18.34
CA GLU A 520 82.45 -41.64 18.81
C GLU A 520 81.22 -42.20 18.16
N VAL A 521 81.24 -43.49 17.91
CA VAL A 521 80.07 -44.28 17.61
C VAL A 521 79.86 -45.29 18.71
N ASN A 522 78.88 -45.11 19.56
CA ASN A 522 78.65 -46.00 20.68
C ASN A 522 77.48 -46.91 20.41
N VAL A 523 77.65 -48.19 20.69
CA VAL A 523 76.58 -49.15 20.58
C VAL A 523 76.45 -49.90 21.89
N ASP A 524 75.39 -49.68 22.58
CA ASP A 524 75.09 -50.36 23.82
C ASP A 524 74.01 -51.45 23.56
N SER A 525 74.41 -52.68 23.54
CA SER A 525 73.55 -53.83 23.29
C SER A 525 74.09 -55.03 24.01
N PRO A 526 73.20 -55.81 24.63
CA PRO A 526 73.62 -57.10 25.20
C PRO A 526 74.13 -58.13 24.15
N TYR A 527 73.70 -57.91 22.90
CA TYR A 527 74.20 -58.76 21.81
C TYR A 527 74.54 -57.92 20.60
N LEU A 528 75.63 -58.17 20.03
CA LEU A 528 76.04 -57.63 18.76
C LEU A 528 76.51 -58.80 17.87
N SER A 529 75.92 -58.99 16.73
CA SER A 529 76.33 -59.99 15.78
C SER A 529 76.57 -59.41 14.40
N SER A 530 77.58 -59.86 13.75
CA SER A 530 77.92 -59.52 12.39
C SER A 530 77.99 -60.76 11.54
N ASN A 531 77.23 -60.80 10.44
CA ASN A 531 77.16 -61.86 9.53
C ASN A 531 77.62 -61.37 8.16
N ALA A 532 78.82 -61.49 7.80
CA ALA A 532 79.35 -60.93 6.56
C ALA A 532 80.21 -61.98 5.84
N HIS A 533 80.19 -62.01 4.53
CA HIS A 533 81.11 -62.80 3.73
C HIS A 533 82.48 -62.19 3.71
N LEU A 534 82.58 -60.91 3.80
CA LEU A 534 83.84 -60.20 3.93
C LEU A 534 83.70 -59.17 5.04
N HIS A 535 84.53 -59.31 6.00
CA HIS A 535 84.56 -58.38 7.09
C HIS A 535 85.92 -57.72 7.12
N GLN A 536 85.92 -56.44 6.90
CA GLN A 536 87.07 -55.62 6.87
C GLN A 536 86.91 -54.40 7.78
N GLU A 537 87.86 -54.27 8.66
CA GLU A 537 87.84 -53.15 9.59
C GLU A 537 89.16 -52.49 9.54
N THR A 538 89.17 -51.17 9.68
CA THR A 538 90.30 -50.34 9.70
C THR A 538 90.29 -49.42 10.91
N TYR A 539 91.23 -49.54 11.73
CA TYR A 539 91.31 -48.76 12.94
C TYR A 539 92.44 -47.76 12.86
N SER A 540 92.14 -46.58 13.21
CA SER A 540 93.15 -45.56 13.31
C SER A 540 93.74 -45.47 14.70
N ALA A 541 93.02 -45.98 15.68
CA ALA A 541 93.44 -46.03 17.04
C ALA A 541 93.22 -47.45 17.57
N ALA A 542 94.23 -48.11 17.86
CA ALA A 542 94.18 -49.49 18.23
C ALA A 542 93.29 -49.79 19.44
N SER A 543 93.37 -48.98 20.42
CA SER A 543 92.62 -49.22 21.63
C SER A 543 91.09 -49.21 21.40
N THR A 544 90.68 -48.31 20.61
CA THR A 544 89.30 -48.22 20.35
C THR A 544 88.80 -49.35 19.54
N ALA A 545 89.57 -49.68 18.60
CA ALA A 545 89.16 -50.77 17.71
C ALA A 545 89.05 -52.07 18.46
N PHE A 546 89.93 -52.27 19.31
CA PHE A 546 89.94 -53.48 20.03
C PHE A 546 88.70 -53.71 20.89
N ASN A 547 88.32 -52.65 21.54
CA ASN A 547 87.19 -52.79 22.41
C ASN A 547 85.90 -53.17 21.66
N ILE A 548 85.77 -52.60 20.56
CA ILE A 548 84.60 -52.89 19.80
C ILE A 548 84.59 -54.28 19.30
N PHE A 549 85.70 -54.66 18.94
CA PHE A 549 85.75 -55.98 18.39
C PHE A 549 85.58 -57.04 19.40
N ASN A 550 86.07 -56.85 20.44
CA ASN A 550 85.89 -57.86 21.45
C ASN A 550 84.48 -58.09 21.82
N LEU A 551 83.76 -57.13 21.73
CA LEU A 551 82.39 -57.24 22.07
C LEU A 551 81.72 -58.22 21.17
N GLY A 552 81.97 -58.08 19.97
CA GLY A 552 81.27 -58.93 19.07
C GLY A 552 81.86 -60.30 19.13
N MET A 553 83.01 -60.43 19.35
CA MET A 553 83.56 -61.66 19.25
C MET A 553 83.19 -62.58 20.19
N ASN A 554 82.99 -62.12 21.19
CA ASN A 554 82.77 -63.06 22.08
C ASN A 554 81.69 -63.81 21.88
N LEU A 555 81.05 -63.40 21.22
CA LEU A 555 79.94 -64.08 21.05
C LEU A 555 80.22 -65.15 20.34
N THR A 556 81.15 -65.30 19.80
CA THR A 556 81.27 -66.28 19.07
C THR A 556 82.41 -66.59 18.80
N ASN A 557 82.89 -66.41 19.31
CA ASN A 557 83.97 -66.73 18.99
C ASN A 557 84.13 -66.17 17.82
N ILE A 558 83.70 -65.54 17.64
CA ILE A 558 83.78 -64.93 16.68
C ILE A 558 84.28 -63.90 16.91
N GLY A 559 84.07 -63.64 17.67
CA GLY A 559 84.48 -62.57 17.91
C GLY A 559 85.62 -62.18 17.31
N TYR A 560 86.40 -62.80 17.04
CA TYR A 560 87.52 -62.42 16.71
C TYR A 560 87.53 -61.64 15.71
N SER A 561 86.80 -61.68 15.14
CA SER A 561 86.88 -60.88 14.09
C SER A 561 86.90 -59.56 14.40
N ILE A 562 86.61 -59.24 15.37
CA ILE A 562 86.47 -57.94 15.55
C ILE A 562 87.72 -57.49 15.78
N THR A 563 88.40 -58.27 16.11
CA THR A 563 89.50 -57.85 16.43
C THR A 563 90.21 -57.39 15.50
N GLU A 564 90.08 -57.78 14.66
CA GLU A 564 90.80 -57.32 13.85
C GLU A 564 90.52 -56.16 13.54
N TYR A 565 89.89 -55.77 13.86
CA TYR A 565 89.61 -54.60 13.56
C TYR A 565 90.28 -53.74 14.14
N SER A 566 91.17 -53.99 14.61
CA SER A 566 91.89 -53.12 15.04
C SER A 566 91.77 -51.98 14.44
N GLY A 567 91.59 -51.27 14.88
CA GLY A 567 91.53 -50.11 14.28
C GLY A 567 90.34 -49.89 13.76
N LYS A 568 89.62 -50.68 13.89
CA LYS A 568 88.58 -50.45 13.34
C LYS A 568 87.52 -50.17 14.17
N LYS A 569 86.99 -49.33 14.15
CA LYS A 569 85.89 -49.06 14.74
C LYS A 569 84.92 -49.55 14.07
N PHE A 570 84.06 -49.81 13.98
CA PHE A 570 83.37 -50.32 13.31
C PHE A 570 82.13 -50.17 13.13
N ASP A 571 81.65 -50.62 12.82
CA ASP A 571 80.62 -50.46 12.24
C ASP A 571 79.55 -50.93 12.86
N TRP A 572 79.65 -50.94 13.98
CA TRP A 572 78.60 -51.41 14.53
C TRP A 572 77.49 -50.77 14.38
N ALA A 573 77.67 -49.88 13.84
CA ALA A 573 76.52 -49.32 13.40
C ALA A 573 75.95 -50.28 12.57
N ASN A 574 76.59 -51.15 12.07
CA ASN A 574 76.03 -51.95 11.32
C ASN A 574 75.00 -52.61 11.94
N SER A 575 75.16 -52.76 12.88
CA SER A 575 74.21 -53.37 13.43
C SER A 575 73.42 -52.44 14.01
N VAL A 576 73.79 -52.01 14.86
CA VAL A 576 72.98 -51.28 15.56
C VAL A 576 73.06 -49.96 15.29
N VAL A 577 74.01 -49.67 15.12
CA VAL A 577 74.25 -48.43 14.81
C VAL A 577 73.83 -48.22 13.59
N ARG A 578 74.05 -49.15 12.94
CA ARG A 578 73.44 -49.16 12.00
C ARG A 578 72.22 -49.02 12.39
N ALA A 579 71.86 -49.41 13.25
CA ALA A 579 70.63 -49.22 13.64
C ALA A 579 70.41 -47.83 14.07
N GLU A 580 71.12 -47.25 14.68
CA GLU A 580 70.71 -46.00 15.09
C GLU A 580 71.10 -45.00 14.28
N HIS A 581 71.96 -45.10 13.73
CA HIS A 581 72.41 -44.16 12.95
C HIS A 581 72.02 -44.16 11.71
N ILE A 582 72.03 -45.09 11.32
CA ILE A 582 71.52 -45.22 10.22
C ILE A 582 70.24 -44.83 10.48
N ALA A 583 69.82 -44.86 11.45
CA ALA A 583 68.55 -44.48 11.78
C ALA A 583 68.48 -43.09 11.94
N GLY A 584 69.45 -42.60 12.29
CA GLY A 584 69.36 -41.29 12.39
C GLY A 584 69.31 -40.69 11.12
N ALA A 585 70.09 -41.21 10.42
CA ALA A 585 70.03 -40.84 9.16
C ALA A 585 68.76 -41.20 8.73
N LYS A 586 68.19 -41.94 9.28
CA LYS A 586 67.07 -42.24 8.97
C LYS A 586 66.13 -41.75 9.67
N ILE A 587 66.35 -41.44 10.47
CA ILE A 587 65.49 -40.97 11.14
C ILE A 587 65.46 -39.79 10.87
N MET A 588 66.33 -39.65 10.70
CA MET A 588 66.37 -38.87 10.19
C MET A 588 65.81 -39.29 9.29
N MET A 589 65.54 -40.19 9.20
CA MET A 589 64.81 -40.64 8.61
C MET A 589 63.52 -40.65 9.11
N HIS A 590 63.39 -40.42 10.00
CA HIS A 590 62.24 -40.37 10.32
C HIS A 590 61.71 -39.35 10.65
N GLY A 591 62.26 -38.96 11.20
CA GLY A 591 62.15 -38.03 11.37
C GLY A 591 62.60 -37.56 10.52
N ILE A 592 63.22 -37.99 10.17
CA ILE A 592 63.74 -38.23 9.33
C ILE A 592 63.26 -39.25 8.85
N MET A 593 62.97 -40.01 9.28
CA MET A 593 62.29 -40.74 8.95
C MET A 593 61.25 -40.35 9.38
N LEU A 594 61.27 -39.73 10.04
CA LEU A 594 60.72 -39.19 10.34
C LEU A 594 60.99 -38.28 9.81
N HIS A 595 61.60 -38.05 9.66
CA HIS A 595 62.20 -37.72 9.00
C HIS A 595 63.10 -38.45 8.52
N ALA A 596 63.49 -39.24 8.84
CA ALA A 596 64.12 -40.18 8.39
C ALA A 596 63.46 -41.18 8.45
N ALA A 597 62.83 -41.32 8.88
CA ALA A 597 62.00 -41.83 8.81
C ALA A 597 61.46 -40.93 8.72
N ARG A 598 61.56 -40.07 8.93
CA ARG A 598 61.81 -39.23 8.69
C ARG A 598 62.94 -39.20 8.27
N LEU A 599 63.59 -39.64 8.50
CA LEU A 599 64.65 -39.86 8.16
C LEU A 599 64.71 -41.05 7.64
N SER A 600 64.28 -41.91 7.71
CA SER A 600 64.27 -43.01 7.16
C SER A 600 63.20 -43.47 7.09
N THR A 601 62.95 -43.29 7.44
CA THR A 601 62.41 -43.16 7.40
C THR A 601 62.68 -42.50 7.08
N PHE A 602 63.57 -42.40 7.26
CA PHE A 602 64.37 -41.91 7.13
C PHE A 602 65.64 -42.37 7.06
N LEU A 603 66.02 -42.92 7.45
CA LEU A 603 67.08 -43.56 6.97
C LEU A 603 66.64 -44.53 6.24
#